data_320f1b9568f6b14025e45babc17bd941
#
_entry.id   320f1b9568f6b14025e45babc17bd941
#
_cell.length_a   1.000
_cell.length_b   1.000
_cell.length_c   1.000
_cell.angle_alpha   90.00
_cell.angle_beta   90.00
_cell.angle_gamma   90.00
#
_symmetry.space_group_name_H-M   'P 1'
#
loop_
_entity.id
_entity.type
_entity.pdbx_description
1 polymer ?
#
loop_
_entity_poly.entity_id
_entity_poly.type
_entity_poly.pdbx_seq_one_letter_code
_entity_poly.pdbx_strand_id
1 'polypeptide(L)'
;MKNKMRASIDIGSNSVLLLIAEIEGEYFKDISKKSYITSLGRDLDKNRAFHPDSMALTLEALSDYIVEAQKYGIRPEEIIATATEASRVAQNARSFFDQIKNDLGLNIQTITPAAEAYFSTKGILFNSSYNDEVITIMDIGGASTELIKVNVKKNEIQNTISLPIGAVRASQWLDEDLFVQNLQKIFEDFRSSLDQFVTNQLFCVAGTMTSLGNMYLGRKEFFEDDVHGLKIKSDDIENLFKHFSMSGPEIFLNEFPFLGKRSASIKGGLHTVYHLIHRLLVKEMTISTYGLRYGTLLEGHIKEEFLHV
;
A
#
# COMPACT_ATOMS: atom_id res chain seq x y z
N MET A 1 13.93 10.30 28.81
CA MET A 1 14.11 9.02 28.09
C MET A 1 14.84 9.33 26.80
N LYS A 2 15.77 8.49 26.31
CA LYS A 2 16.45 8.77 25.04
C LYS A 2 15.47 8.53 23.90
N ASN A 3 15.34 9.49 22.99
CA ASN A 3 14.58 9.33 21.74
C ASN A 3 15.03 8.05 21.02
N LYS A 4 14.09 7.21 20.63
CA LYS A 4 14.40 5.95 19.99
C LYS A 4 14.18 6.07 18.47
N MET A 5 15.30 5.95 17.73
CA MET A 5 15.22 5.80 16.29
C MET A 5 14.66 4.41 15.94
N ARG A 6 13.70 4.34 15.04
CA ARG A 6 13.15 3.10 14.51
C ARG A 6 13.07 3.15 12.98
N ALA A 7 13.19 1.99 12.35
CA ALA A 7 13.02 1.83 10.91
C ALA A 7 11.98 0.75 10.62
N SER A 8 11.12 1.03 9.65
CA SER A 8 10.18 0.05 9.08
C SER A 8 10.39 -0.05 7.58
N ILE A 9 10.36 -1.29 7.07
CA ILE A 9 10.35 -1.60 5.65
C ILE A 9 9.06 -2.37 5.35
N ASP A 10 8.34 -1.92 4.31
CA ASP A 10 7.18 -2.60 3.76
C ASP A 10 7.51 -3.10 2.35
N ILE A 11 7.44 -4.42 2.16
CA ILE A 11 7.71 -5.11 0.90
C ILE A 11 6.37 -5.51 0.29
N GLY A 12 5.86 -4.64 -0.56
CA GLY A 12 4.61 -4.85 -1.29
C GLY A 12 4.82 -5.48 -2.67
N SER A 13 3.71 -5.76 -3.35
CA SER A 13 3.71 -6.34 -4.71
C SER A 13 4.30 -5.41 -5.76
N ASN A 14 4.21 -4.09 -5.59
CA ASN A 14 4.71 -3.10 -6.55
C ASN A 14 5.97 -2.39 -6.06
N SER A 15 6.04 -2.08 -4.78
CA SER A 15 7.08 -1.20 -4.21
C SER A 15 7.62 -1.74 -2.90
N VAL A 16 8.88 -1.38 -2.64
CA VAL A 16 9.51 -1.52 -1.32
C VAL A 16 9.65 -0.12 -0.74
N LEU A 17 9.18 0.06 0.48
CA LEU A 17 9.07 1.36 1.13
C LEU A 17 9.85 1.37 2.44
N LEU A 18 10.66 2.41 2.67
CA LEU A 18 11.34 2.66 3.95
C LEU A 18 10.70 3.84 4.69
N LEU A 19 10.58 3.73 5.98
CA LEU A 19 10.32 4.84 6.90
C LEU A 19 11.27 4.72 8.08
N ILE A 20 12.03 5.80 8.35
CA ILE A 20 12.82 5.98 9.58
C ILE A 20 12.20 7.13 10.35
N ALA A 21 11.91 6.92 11.62
CA ALA A 21 11.34 7.94 12.48
C ALA A 21 11.98 7.95 13.86
N GLU A 22 11.95 9.14 14.48
CA GLU A 22 12.26 9.35 15.88
C GLU A 22 10.98 9.28 16.68
N ILE A 23 10.92 8.41 17.69
CA ILE A 23 9.71 8.15 18.47
C ILE A 23 10.02 8.29 19.96
N GLU A 24 9.22 9.12 20.66
CA GLU A 24 9.26 9.28 22.12
C GLU A 24 7.85 9.53 22.68
N GLY A 25 7.25 8.52 23.29
CA GLY A 25 5.85 8.60 23.73
C GLY A 25 4.89 8.89 22.57
N GLU A 26 4.20 10.03 22.62
CA GLU A 26 3.31 10.50 21.55
C GLU A 26 4.08 11.30 20.46
N TYR A 27 5.33 11.65 20.71
CA TYR A 27 6.16 12.35 19.73
C TYR A 27 6.59 11.39 18.62
N PHE A 28 6.33 11.79 17.38
CA PHE A 28 6.71 11.07 16.19
C PHE A 28 7.21 12.07 15.15
N LYS A 29 8.43 11.86 14.66
CA LYS A 29 9.02 12.71 13.63
C LYS A 29 9.61 11.84 12.52
N ASP A 30 9.13 12.04 11.30
CA ASP A 30 9.73 11.45 10.11
C ASP A 30 11.16 11.99 9.92
N ILE A 31 12.09 11.07 9.73
CA ILE A 31 13.51 11.38 9.51
C ILE A 31 13.92 11.08 8.08
N SER A 32 13.55 9.90 7.56
CA SER A 32 13.85 9.51 6.18
C SER A 32 12.75 8.63 5.62
N LYS A 33 12.34 8.91 4.40
CA LYS A 33 11.39 8.12 3.61
C LYS A 33 12.00 7.80 2.26
N LYS A 34 11.94 6.53 1.86
CA LYS A 34 12.36 6.10 0.54
C LYS A 34 11.36 5.14 -0.07
N SER A 35 11.28 5.12 -1.40
CA SER A 35 10.41 4.24 -2.16
C SER A 35 11.13 3.75 -3.39
N TYR A 36 11.15 2.43 -3.61
CA TYR A 36 11.60 1.79 -4.84
C TYR A 36 10.47 0.98 -5.46
N ILE A 37 10.27 1.12 -6.76
CA ILE A 37 9.36 0.27 -7.53
C ILE A 37 10.16 -0.94 -8.00
N THR A 38 9.88 -2.09 -7.39
CA THR A 38 10.56 -3.37 -7.67
C THR A 38 9.70 -4.34 -8.46
N SER A 39 8.36 -4.09 -8.48
CA SER A 39 7.36 -4.91 -9.17
C SER A 39 7.46 -6.40 -8.80
N LEU A 40 7.62 -6.70 -7.51
CA LEU A 40 7.81 -8.07 -7.01
C LEU A 40 6.63 -8.98 -7.35
N GLY A 41 5.41 -8.42 -7.46
CA GLY A 41 4.20 -9.12 -7.87
C GLY A 41 4.00 -9.25 -9.39
N ARG A 42 4.99 -8.87 -10.23
CA ARG A 42 4.89 -9.00 -11.68
C ARG A 42 4.73 -10.46 -12.09
N ASP A 43 3.72 -10.73 -12.93
CA ASP A 43 3.40 -12.06 -13.48
C ASP A 43 3.20 -13.17 -12.43
N LEU A 44 2.94 -12.79 -11.17
CA LEU A 44 2.85 -13.72 -10.05
C LEU A 44 1.65 -14.67 -10.18
N ASP A 45 0.53 -14.20 -10.73
CA ASP A 45 -0.66 -15.03 -10.95
C ASP A 45 -0.39 -16.17 -11.94
N LYS A 46 0.51 -15.95 -12.92
CA LYS A 46 0.92 -16.94 -13.92
C LYS A 46 2.02 -17.87 -13.42
N ASN A 47 3.05 -17.29 -12.82
CA ASN A 47 4.29 -18.01 -12.52
C ASN A 47 4.34 -18.58 -11.11
N ARG A 48 3.48 -18.09 -10.20
CA ARG A 48 3.46 -18.46 -8.77
C ARG A 48 4.84 -18.28 -8.08
N ALA A 49 5.69 -17.44 -8.64
CA ALA A 49 7.05 -17.17 -8.15
C ALA A 49 7.47 -15.74 -8.49
N PHE A 50 8.30 -15.15 -7.66
CA PHE A 50 8.94 -13.86 -7.95
C PHE A 50 9.85 -13.97 -9.17
N HIS A 51 9.79 -12.95 -10.03
CA HIS A 51 10.67 -12.86 -11.19
C HIS A 51 12.11 -12.50 -10.74
N PRO A 52 13.17 -13.11 -11.34
CA PRO A 52 14.56 -12.85 -10.94
C PRO A 52 14.96 -11.36 -10.97
N ASP A 53 14.52 -10.61 -11.98
CA ASP A 53 14.82 -9.16 -12.07
C ASP A 53 14.17 -8.38 -10.92
N SER A 54 12.93 -8.74 -10.53
CA SER A 54 12.24 -8.11 -9.41
C SER A 54 12.90 -8.45 -8.07
N MET A 55 13.40 -9.67 -7.93
CA MET A 55 14.20 -10.09 -6.76
C MET A 55 15.50 -9.28 -6.68
N ALA A 56 16.21 -9.11 -7.80
CA ALA A 56 17.44 -8.32 -7.84
C ALA A 56 17.20 -6.84 -7.48
N LEU A 57 16.15 -6.21 -8.04
CA LEU A 57 15.77 -4.83 -7.68
C LEU A 57 15.35 -4.71 -6.20
N THR A 58 14.70 -5.74 -5.66
CA THR A 58 14.31 -5.75 -4.24
C THR A 58 15.54 -5.83 -3.35
N LEU A 59 16.51 -6.68 -3.68
CA LEU A 59 17.77 -6.82 -2.96
C LEU A 59 18.58 -5.51 -2.97
N GLU A 60 18.66 -4.83 -4.12
CA GLU A 60 19.29 -3.52 -4.26
C GLU A 60 18.61 -2.48 -3.35
N ALA A 61 17.29 -2.38 -3.40
CA ALA A 61 16.52 -1.46 -2.56
C ALA A 61 16.74 -1.72 -1.07
N LEU A 62 16.73 -2.99 -0.64
CA LEU A 62 16.95 -3.36 0.76
C LEU A 62 18.37 -3.05 1.22
N SER A 63 19.37 -3.26 0.37
CA SER A 63 20.77 -2.90 0.66
C SER A 63 20.91 -1.39 0.88
N ASP A 64 20.32 -0.56 0.01
CA ASP A 64 20.30 0.89 0.16
C ASP A 64 19.59 1.34 1.44
N TYR A 65 18.48 0.66 1.81
CA TYR A 65 17.72 0.99 3.01
C TYR A 65 18.47 0.65 4.30
N ILE A 66 19.22 -0.44 4.30
CA ILE A 66 20.08 -0.81 5.41
C ILE A 66 21.18 0.24 5.60
N VAL A 67 21.85 0.65 4.51
CA VAL A 67 22.86 1.73 4.57
C VAL A 67 22.24 3.02 5.09
N GLU A 68 21.03 3.37 4.69
CA GLU A 68 20.33 4.54 5.20
C GLU A 68 20.03 4.42 6.71
N ALA A 69 19.50 3.29 7.15
CA ALA A 69 19.17 3.04 8.56
C ALA A 69 20.41 3.08 9.46
N GLN A 70 21.53 2.58 8.99
CA GLN A 70 22.82 2.59 9.72
C GLN A 70 23.34 4.00 10.00
N LYS A 71 23.01 5.01 9.15
CA LYS A 71 23.36 6.41 9.41
C LYS A 71 22.75 6.95 10.72
N TYR A 72 21.63 6.33 11.15
CA TYR A 72 20.91 6.67 12.37
C TYR A 72 21.14 5.66 13.50
N GLY A 73 22.15 4.79 13.37
CA GLY A 73 22.54 3.82 14.37
C GLY A 73 21.60 2.61 14.47
N ILE A 74 20.74 2.36 13.47
CA ILE A 74 19.83 1.22 13.42
C ILE A 74 20.52 0.07 12.67
N ARG A 75 20.64 -1.09 13.32
CA ARG A 75 21.23 -2.29 12.73
C ARG A 75 20.19 -3.05 11.90
N PRO A 76 20.59 -3.86 10.91
CA PRO A 76 19.66 -4.59 10.04
C PRO A 76 18.63 -5.44 10.81
N GLU A 77 19.06 -6.12 11.90
CA GLU A 77 18.20 -6.95 12.75
C GLU A 77 17.19 -6.14 13.60
N GLU A 78 17.36 -4.83 13.70
CA GLU A 78 16.46 -3.92 14.43
C GLU A 78 15.39 -3.30 13.51
N ILE A 79 15.54 -3.46 12.19
CA ILE A 79 14.56 -2.97 11.22
C ILE A 79 13.33 -3.86 11.23
N ILE A 80 12.15 -3.27 11.36
CA ILE A 80 10.87 -3.98 11.26
C ILE A 80 10.54 -4.13 9.77
N ALA A 81 10.87 -5.28 9.19
CA ALA A 81 10.62 -5.56 7.78
C ALA A 81 9.43 -6.50 7.60
N THR A 82 8.39 -6.02 6.91
CA THR A 82 7.18 -6.78 6.63
C THR A 82 7.01 -7.02 5.14
N ALA A 83 6.42 -8.17 4.78
CA ALA A 83 6.07 -8.52 3.41
C ALA A 83 4.60 -8.93 3.34
N THR A 84 3.91 -8.55 2.26
CA THR A 84 2.46 -8.63 2.14
C THR A 84 2.00 -9.63 1.08
N GLU A 85 0.92 -9.38 0.35
CA GLU A 85 0.21 -10.30 -0.56
C GLU A 85 1.13 -11.08 -1.51
N ALA A 86 2.03 -10.42 -2.25
CA ALA A 86 2.90 -11.11 -3.20
C ALA A 86 3.74 -12.21 -2.53
N SER A 87 4.17 -11.97 -1.29
CA SER A 87 5.01 -12.90 -0.53
C SER A 87 4.24 -14.08 0.04
N ARG A 88 2.93 -13.93 0.25
CA ARG A 88 2.04 -15.04 0.63
C ARG A 88 1.78 -16.00 -0.52
N VAL A 89 1.88 -15.53 -1.76
CA VAL A 89 1.54 -16.29 -2.98
C VAL A 89 2.76 -16.95 -3.61
N ALA A 90 3.92 -16.29 -3.57
CA ALA A 90 5.13 -16.73 -4.28
C ALA A 90 5.78 -17.95 -3.61
N GLN A 91 5.93 -19.03 -4.37
CA GLN A 91 6.55 -20.27 -3.90
C GLN A 91 8.03 -20.12 -3.51
N ASN A 92 8.72 -19.13 -4.11
CA ASN A 92 10.13 -18.83 -3.82
C ASN A 92 10.32 -17.70 -2.80
N ALA A 93 9.27 -17.20 -2.17
CA ALA A 93 9.36 -16.10 -1.20
C ALA A 93 10.25 -16.46 0.00
N ARG A 94 10.01 -17.63 0.60
CA ARG A 94 10.77 -18.09 1.77
C ARG A 94 12.26 -18.20 1.49
N SER A 95 12.64 -18.89 0.42
CA SER A 95 14.06 -19.05 0.07
C SER A 95 14.74 -17.71 -0.26
N PHE A 96 14.01 -16.78 -0.87
CA PHE A 96 14.52 -15.44 -1.14
C PHE A 96 14.73 -14.64 0.15
N PHE A 97 13.79 -14.69 1.08
CA PHE A 97 13.92 -13.98 2.37
C PHE A 97 14.98 -14.61 3.28
N ASP A 98 15.15 -15.95 3.24
CA ASP A 98 16.24 -16.64 3.94
C ASP A 98 17.61 -16.20 3.39
N GLN A 99 17.74 -16.04 2.07
CA GLN A 99 18.95 -15.50 1.45
C GLN A 99 19.22 -14.05 1.93
N ILE A 100 18.21 -13.16 1.91
CA ILE A 100 18.36 -11.77 2.40
C ILE A 100 18.80 -11.74 3.86
N LYS A 101 18.21 -12.60 4.69
CA LYS A 101 18.61 -12.71 6.10
C LYS A 101 20.07 -13.13 6.27
N ASN A 102 20.53 -14.09 5.48
CA ASN A 102 21.91 -14.57 5.54
C ASN A 102 22.91 -13.55 5.00
N ASP A 103 22.58 -12.85 3.90
CA ASP A 103 23.49 -11.94 3.20
C ASP A 103 23.51 -10.55 3.83
N LEU A 104 22.36 -10.05 4.31
CA LEU A 104 22.17 -8.68 4.77
C LEU A 104 21.83 -8.56 6.28
N GLY A 105 21.56 -9.66 6.97
CA GLY A 105 21.12 -9.63 8.37
C GLY A 105 19.68 -9.13 8.59
N LEU A 106 18.92 -8.86 7.52
CA LEU A 106 17.56 -8.34 7.60
C LEU A 106 16.55 -9.47 7.72
N ASN A 107 15.77 -9.50 8.80
CA ASN A 107 14.72 -10.49 9.00
C ASN A 107 13.38 -9.99 8.44
N ILE A 108 12.91 -10.56 7.33
CA ILE A 108 11.64 -10.21 6.69
C ILE A 108 10.54 -11.13 7.21
N GLN A 109 9.44 -10.51 7.66
CA GLN A 109 8.29 -11.21 8.23
C GLN A 109 7.09 -11.08 7.27
N THR A 110 6.66 -12.20 6.67
CA THR A 110 5.42 -12.21 5.89
C THR A 110 4.24 -12.12 6.85
N ILE A 111 3.39 -11.11 6.68
CA ILE A 111 2.26 -10.85 7.57
C ILE A 111 0.93 -11.32 6.95
N THR A 112 -0.04 -11.64 7.83
CA THR A 112 -1.40 -12.01 7.42
C THR A 112 -2.18 -10.80 6.88
N PRO A 113 -3.26 -10.99 6.09
CA PRO A 113 -4.15 -9.89 5.69
C PRO A 113 -4.74 -9.14 6.89
N ALA A 114 -5.03 -9.84 7.99
CA ALA A 114 -5.53 -9.22 9.22
C ALA A 114 -4.49 -8.28 9.86
N ALA A 115 -3.21 -8.68 9.85
CA ALA A 115 -2.12 -7.85 10.33
C ALA A 115 -1.90 -6.62 9.43
N GLU A 116 -1.98 -6.80 8.11
CA GLU A 116 -1.91 -5.71 7.14
C GLU A 116 -2.99 -4.66 7.41
N ALA A 117 -4.25 -5.11 7.60
CA ALA A 117 -5.36 -4.25 7.99
C ALA A 117 -5.14 -3.56 9.35
N TYR A 118 -4.63 -4.28 10.35
CA TYR A 118 -4.34 -3.75 11.69
C TYR A 118 -3.30 -2.62 11.63
N PHE A 119 -2.18 -2.85 10.95
CA PHE A 119 -1.12 -1.85 10.88
C PHE A 119 -1.50 -0.66 9.99
N SER A 120 -2.18 -0.87 8.86
CA SER A 120 -2.71 0.22 8.04
C SER A 120 -3.69 1.09 8.84
N THR A 121 -4.60 0.47 9.60
CA THR A 121 -5.51 1.18 10.50
C THR A 121 -4.76 2.01 11.54
N LYS A 122 -3.78 1.40 12.21
CA LYS A 122 -3.00 2.08 13.25
C LYS A 122 -2.23 3.29 12.70
N GLY A 123 -1.70 3.17 11.46
CA GLY A 123 -1.06 4.28 10.78
C GLY A 123 -2.04 5.41 10.45
N ILE A 124 -3.22 5.07 9.92
CA ILE A 124 -4.24 6.08 9.56
C ILE A 124 -4.77 6.81 10.78
N LEU A 125 -5.02 6.10 11.88
CA LEU A 125 -5.56 6.69 13.10
C LEU A 125 -4.53 7.56 13.84
N PHE A 126 -3.25 7.44 13.48
CA PHE A 126 -2.19 8.22 14.12
C PHE A 126 -2.33 9.72 13.79
N ASN A 127 -2.30 10.57 14.82
CA ASN A 127 -2.39 12.04 14.73
C ASN A 127 -3.59 12.57 13.90
N SER A 128 -4.64 11.76 13.76
CA SER A 128 -5.83 12.13 13.00
C SER A 128 -7.04 12.27 13.92
N SER A 129 -7.88 13.26 13.64
CA SER A 129 -9.19 13.43 14.29
C SER A 129 -10.29 13.05 13.30
N TYR A 130 -11.24 12.25 13.76
CA TYR A 130 -12.36 11.79 12.97
C TYR A 130 -13.66 12.27 13.59
N ASN A 131 -14.58 12.79 12.75
CA ASN A 131 -15.91 13.22 13.20
C ASN A 131 -16.84 12.03 13.39
N ASP A 132 -16.68 11.00 12.55
CA ASP A 132 -17.52 9.80 12.60
C ASP A 132 -16.98 8.80 13.62
N GLU A 133 -17.90 8.08 14.28
CA GLU A 133 -17.53 7.00 15.19
C GLU A 133 -16.96 5.78 14.43
N VAL A 134 -17.47 5.54 13.22
CA VAL A 134 -17.05 4.42 12.37
C VAL A 134 -16.60 4.97 11.02
N ILE A 135 -15.39 4.59 10.60
CA ILE A 135 -14.83 4.92 9.30
C ILE A 135 -14.60 3.66 8.47
N THR A 136 -14.60 3.82 7.15
CA THR A 136 -14.15 2.78 6.22
C THR A 136 -12.83 3.21 5.58
N ILE A 137 -11.86 2.29 5.59
CA ILE A 137 -10.53 2.48 5.01
C ILE A 137 -10.41 1.61 3.77
N MET A 138 -9.76 2.13 2.73
CA MET A 138 -9.37 1.40 1.52
C MET A 138 -7.86 1.53 1.33
N ASP A 139 -7.18 0.39 1.35
CA ASP A 139 -5.74 0.27 1.09
C ASP A 139 -5.55 -0.43 -0.26
N ILE A 140 -5.14 0.31 -1.30
CA ILE A 140 -4.95 -0.25 -2.65
C ILE A 140 -3.49 -0.52 -2.89
N GLY A 141 -3.11 -1.77 -2.72
CA GLY A 141 -1.80 -2.29 -3.02
C GLY A 141 -1.58 -2.61 -4.51
N GLY A 142 -0.52 -3.37 -4.78
CA GLY A 142 -0.21 -3.84 -6.13
C GLY A 142 -1.07 -5.02 -6.58
N ALA A 143 -1.29 -5.99 -5.71
CA ALA A 143 -2.00 -7.25 -6.02
C ALA A 143 -3.37 -7.36 -5.33
N SER A 144 -3.57 -6.69 -4.20
CA SER A 144 -4.81 -6.72 -3.42
C SER A 144 -5.32 -5.33 -3.06
N THR A 145 -6.55 -5.28 -2.60
CA THR A 145 -7.19 -4.09 -2.00
C THR A 145 -7.87 -4.52 -0.71
N GLU A 146 -7.44 -3.96 0.39
CA GLU A 146 -8.04 -4.17 1.70
C GLU A 146 -9.13 -3.12 1.94
N LEU A 147 -10.33 -3.59 2.36
CA LEU A 147 -11.37 -2.75 2.93
C LEU A 147 -11.50 -3.05 4.41
N ILE A 148 -11.43 -2.00 5.23
CA ILE A 148 -11.37 -2.13 6.69
C ILE A 148 -12.40 -1.19 7.30
N LYS A 149 -13.29 -1.71 8.13
CA LYS A 149 -14.26 -0.94 8.88
C LYS A 149 -13.83 -0.82 10.33
N VAL A 150 -13.67 0.40 10.82
CA VAL A 150 -13.03 0.68 12.11
C VAL A 150 -13.95 1.55 12.97
N ASN A 151 -14.17 1.15 14.23
CA ASN A 151 -14.67 2.05 15.24
C ASN A 151 -13.50 2.84 15.83
N VAL A 152 -13.41 4.13 15.48
CA VAL A 152 -12.27 4.98 15.85
C VAL A 152 -12.21 5.30 17.33
N LYS A 153 -13.37 5.40 18.01
CA LYS A 153 -13.42 5.69 19.45
C LYS A 153 -12.92 4.51 20.29
N LYS A 154 -13.24 3.28 19.84
CA LYS A 154 -12.82 2.05 20.50
C LYS A 154 -11.45 1.55 20.02
N ASN A 155 -10.93 2.14 18.93
CA ASN A 155 -9.73 1.65 18.22
C ASN A 155 -9.86 0.16 17.85
N GLU A 156 -11.02 -0.23 17.31
CA GLU A 156 -11.39 -1.62 17.05
C GLU A 156 -11.78 -1.83 15.59
N ILE A 157 -11.14 -2.81 14.95
CA ILE A 157 -11.54 -3.26 13.61
C ILE A 157 -12.82 -4.08 13.74
N GLN A 158 -13.90 -3.59 13.13
CA GLN A 158 -15.20 -4.26 13.12
C GLN A 158 -15.32 -5.30 12.01
N ASN A 159 -14.75 -5.01 10.85
CA ASN A 159 -14.76 -5.89 9.69
C ASN A 159 -13.58 -5.60 8.76
N THR A 160 -13.11 -6.63 8.08
CA THR A 160 -12.07 -6.49 7.04
C THR A 160 -12.26 -7.53 5.95
N ILE A 161 -11.99 -7.13 4.70
CA ILE A 161 -11.87 -8.04 3.56
C ILE A 161 -10.66 -7.66 2.73
N SER A 162 -10.02 -8.64 2.11
CA SER A 162 -8.98 -8.44 1.10
C SER A 162 -9.52 -8.91 -0.23
N LEU A 163 -9.66 -7.98 -1.17
CA LEU A 163 -10.09 -8.26 -2.53
C LEU A 163 -8.86 -8.58 -3.39
N PRO A 164 -8.87 -9.64 -4.22
CA PRO A 164 -7.73 -10.02 -5.05
C PRO A 164 -7.61 -9.12 -6.30
N ILE A 165 -7.64 -7.80 -6.10
CA ILE A 165 -7.47 -6.77 -7.12
C ILE A 165 -6.65 -5.62 -6.55
N GLY A 166 -5.55 -5.26 -7.22
CA GLY A 166 -4.70 -4.13 -6.91
C GLY A 166 -4.14 -3.53 -8.20
N ALA A 167 -3.39 -2.45 -8.10
CA ALA A 167 -2.98 -1.66 -9.26
C ALA A 167 -2.17 -2.45 -10.31
N VAL A 168 -1.25 -3.31 -9.90
CA VAL A 168 -0.43 -4.13 -10.80
C VAL A 168 -1.26 -5.21 -11.46
N ARG A 169 -2.01 -5.97 -10.65
CA ARG A 169 -2.89 -7.06 -11.15
C ARG A 169 -3.96 -6.52 -12.09
N ALA A 170 -4.59 -5.40 -11.75
CA ALA A 170 -5.57 -4.75 -12.60
C ALA A 170 -4.97 -4.27 -13.93
N SER A 171 -3.72 -3.74 -13.93
CA SER A 171 -3.04 -3.37 -15.17
C SER A 171 -2.79 -4.58 -16.07
N GLN A 172 -2.32 -5.70 -15.51
CA GLN A 172 -2.14 -6.94 -16.26
C GLN A 172 -3.46 -7.45 -16.88
N TRP A 173 -4.56 -7.39 -16.12
CA TRP A 173 -5.87 -7.76 -16.64
C TRP A 173 -6.39 -6.83 -17.74
N LEU A 174 -6.06 -5.53 -17.67
CA LEU A 174 -6.38 -4.58 -18.75
C LEU A 174 -5.60 -4.89 -20.02
N ASP A 175 -4.31 -5.24 -19.90
CA ASP A 175 -3.46 -5.61 -21.04
C ASP A 175 -3.88 -6.95 -21.70
N GLU A 176 -4.56 -7.82 -20.94
CA GLU A 176 -5.04 -9.13 -21.38
C GLU A 176 -6.55 -9.15 -21.75
N ASP A 177 -7.22 -8.00 -21.72
CA ASP A 177 -8.68 -7.87 -21.92
C ASP A 177 -9.53 -8.68 -20.92
N LEU A 178 -8.97 -9.00 -19.74
CA LEU A 178 -9.61 -9.79 -18.68
C LEU A 178 -10.20 -8.96 -17.53
N PHE A 179 -9.98 -7.65 -17.52
CA PHE A 179 -10.33 -6.80 -16.39
C PHE A 179 -11.82 -6.86 -16.03
N VAL A 180 -12.70 -6.68 -17.00
CA VAL A 180 -14.15 -6.64 -16.76
C VAL A 180 -14.65 -7.98 -16.21
N GLN A 181 -14.23 -9.09 -16.81
CA GLN A 181 -14.62 -10.44 -16.38
C GLN A 181 -14.16 -10.73 -14.94
N ASN A 182 -12.91 -10.44 -14.63
CA ASN A 182 -12.36 -10.68 -13.30
C ASN A 182 -12.99 -9.77 -12.24
N LEU A 183 -13.23 -8.50 -12.58
CA LEU A 183 -13.92 -7.57 -11.69
C LEU A 183 -15.36 -8.01 -11.37
N GLN A 184 -16.12 -8.44 -12.40
CA GLN A 184 -17.47 -8.97 -12.20
C GLN A 184 -17.47 -10.18 -11.27
N LYS A 185 -16.52 -11.11 -11.48
CA LYS A 185 -16.36 -12.28 -10.60
C LYS A 185 -16.07 -11.85 -9.15
N ILE A 186 -15.17 -10.89 -8.92
CA ILE A 186 -14.90 -10.38 -7.58
C ILE A 186 -16.17 -9.78 -6.97
N PHE A 187 -16.91 -8.98 -7.71
CA PHE A 187 -18.15 -8.38 -7.20
C PHE A 187 -19.25 -9.40 -6.90
N GLU A 188 -19.27 -10.52 -7.59
CA GLU A 188 -20.18 -11.64 -7.32
C GLU A 188 -19.71 -12.43 -6.09
N ASP A 189 -18.46 -12.86 -6.06
CA ASP A 189 -17.88 -13.68 -4.99
C ASP A 189 -17.89 -12.95 -3.63
N PHE A 190 -17.69 -11.63 -3.64
CA PHE A 190 -17.62 -10.78 -2.43
C PHE A 190 -18.87 -9.93 -2.22
N ARG A 191 -19.99 -10.19 -2.91
CA ARG A 191 -21.19 -9.32 -2.88
C ARG A 191 -21.64 -8.96 -1.47
N SER A 192 -21.96 -9.95 -0.64
CA SER A 192 -22.47 -9.77 0.71
C SER A 192 -21.45 -9.11 1.65
N SER A 193 -20.17 -9.36 1.42
CA SER A 193 -19.08 -8.72 2.18
C SER A 193 -18.96 -7.25 1.79
N LEU A 194 -18.97 -6.92 0.49
CA LEU A 194 -18.88 -5.55 -0.02
C LEU A 194 -20.05 -4.68 0.46
N ASP A 195 -21.26 -5.25 0.60
CA ASP A 195 -22.44 -4.51 1.10
C ASP A 195 -22.23 -3.97 2.51
N GLN A 196 -21.36 -4.60 3.31
CA GLN A 196 -21.02 -4.14 4.65
C GLN A 196 -20.09 -2.93 4.69
N PHE A 197 -19.43 -2.61 3.56
CA PHE A 197 -18.50 -1.50 3.41
C PHE A 197 -19.08 -0.30 2.66
N VAL A 198 -20.35 -0.34 2.28
CA VAL A 198 -21.04 0.81 1.67
C VAL A 198 -20.93 2.02 2.59
N THR A 199 -20.46 3.16 2.03
CA THR A 199 -20.20 4.38 2.79
C THR A 199 -20.18 5.62 1.90
N ASN A 200 -20.57 6.78 2.44
CA ASN A 200 -20.42 8.06 1.74
C ASN A 200 -18.98 8.61 1.81
N GLN A 201 -18.22 8.24 2.84
CA GLN A 201 -16.85 8.68 3.07
C GLN A 201 -15.90 7.49 3.14
N LEU A 202 -14.77 7.60 2.45
CA LEU A 202 -13.74 6.58 2.40
C LEU A 202 -12.39 7.19 2.73
N PHE A 203 -11.65 6.57 3.64
CA PHE A 203 -10.25 6.93 3.91
C PHE A 203 -9.34 6.03 3.10
N CYS A 204 -8.46 6.63 2.32
CA CYS A 204 -7.67 5.89 1.33
C CYS A 204 -6.18 6.01 1.63
N VAL A 205 -5.47 4.89 1.52
CA VAL A 205 -4.01 4.82 1.71
C VAL A 205 -3.32 4.14 0.55
N ALA A 206 -2.03 3.98 0.69
CA ALA A 206 -1.08 3.40 -0.24
C ALA A 206 -0.77 4.26 -1.47
N GLY A 207 0.25 3.79 -2.19
CA GLY A 207 0.86 4.55 -3.27
C GLY A 207 -0.05 4.81 -4.46
N THR A 208 -1.06 3.99 -4.69
CA THR A 208 -2.06 4.21 -5.75
C THR A 208 -2.87 5.46 -5.44
N MET A 209 -3.46 5.56 -4.24
CA MET A 209 -4.30 6.69 -3.88
C MET A 209 -3.52 7.99 -3.73
N THR A 210 -2.32 7.93 -3.14
CA THR A 210 -1.46 9.12 -3.04
C THR A 210 -1.02 9.62 -4.41
N SER A 211 -0.78 8.72 -5.38
CA SER A 211 -0.47 9.11 -6.75
C SER A 211 -1.68 9.73 -7.46
N LEU A 212 -2.87 9.15 -7.34
CA LEU A 212 -4.10 9.71 -7.91
C LEU A 212 -4.43 11.09 -7.29
N GLY A 213 -4.17 11.26 -5.98
CA GLY A 213 -4.31 12.56 -5.32
C GLY A 213 -3.37 13.61 -5.90
N ASN A 214 -2.12 13.27 -6.12
CA ASN A 214 -1.15 14.18 -6.72
C ASN A 214 -1.47 14.50 -8.19
N MET A 215 -2.00 13.52 -8.95
CA MET A 215 -2.51 13.73 -10.31
C MET A 215 -3.73 14.66 -10.32
N TYR A 216 -4.67 14.48 -9.38
CA TYR A 216 -5.82 15.37 -9.21
C TYR A 216 -5.40 16.83 -8.96
N LEU A 217 -4.33 17.04 -8.20
CA LEU A 217 -3.75 18.37 -7.98
C LEU A 217 -2.99 18.92 -9.21
N GLY A 218 -2.84 18.14 -10.30
CA GLY A 218 -2.08 18.52 -11.49
C GLY A 218 -0.59 18.72 -11.25
N ARG A 219 -0.02 18.09 -10.21
CA ARG A 219 1.37 18.28 -9.82
C ARG A 219 2.32 17.37 -10.62
N LYS A 220 3.45 17.93 -11.06
CA LYS A 220 4.53 17.18 -11.74
C LYS A 220 5.54 16.56 -10.78
N GLU A 221 5.59 17.06 -9.55
CA GLU A 221 6.42 16.56 -8.45
C GLU A 221 5.50 16.10 -7.31
N PHE A 222 5.96 15.16 -6.50
CA PHE A 222 5.19 14.64 -5.37
C PHE A 222 5.57 15.38 -4.08
N PHE A 223 4.59 16.04 -3.48
CA PHE A 223 4.70 16.65 -2.16
C PHE A 223 3.71 16.00 -1.21
N GLU A 224 4.24 15.31 -0.20
CA GLU A 224 3.43 14.53 0.73
C GLU A 224 2.42 15.40 1.49
N ASP A 225 2.84 16.60 1.92
CA ASP A 225 2.01 17.54 2.67
C ASP A 225 0.82 18.06 1.86
N ASP A 226 0.92 18.11 0.53
CA ASP A 226 -0.20 18.50 -0.35
C ASP A 226 -1.24 17.36 -0.50
N VAL A 227 -0.81 16.11 -0.30
CA VAL A 227 -1.62 14.91 -0.53
C VAL A 227 -2.21 14.35 0.78
N HIS A 228 -1.49 14.52 1.90
CA HIS A 228 -2.00 14.06 3.20
C HIS A 228 -3.21 14.88 3.65
N GLY A 229 -4.33 14.20 3.91
CA GLY A 229 -5.60 14.85 4.26
C GLY A 229 -6.37 15.42 3.08
N LEU A 230 -5.87 15.28 1.84
CA LEU A 230 -6.55 15.73 0.64
C LEU A 230 -7.90 15.04 0.49
N LYS A 231 -8.95 15.85 0.26
CA LYS A 231 -10.29 15.37 -0.02
C LYS A 231 -10.58 15.41 -1.50
N ILE A 232 -11.06 14.30 -2.05
CA ILE A 232 -11.41 14.15 -3.47
C ILE A 232 -12.84 13.61 -3.55
N LYS A 233 -13.68 14.23 -4.37
CA LYS A 233 -15.03 13.73 -4.63
C LYS A 233 -15.00 12.59 -5.64
N SER A 234 -16.03 11.74 -5.62
CA SER A 234 -16.16 10.67 -6.61
C SER A 234 -16.22 11.22 -8.04
N ASP A 235 -16.87 12.38 -8.26
CA ASP A 235 -16.93 13.04 -9.56
C ASP A 235 -15.54 13.43 -10.09
N ASP A 236 -14.60 13.80 -9.20
CA ASP A 236 -13.23 14.14 -9.58
C ASP A 236 -12.46 12.89 -10.04
N ILE A 237 -12.66 11.75 -9.38
CA ILE A 237 -12.11 10.46 -9.85
C ILE A 237 -12.76 10.06 -11.18
N GLU A 238 -14.05 10.28 -11.35
CA GLU A 238 -14.72 10.02 -12.63
C GLU A 238 -14.13 10.86 -13.77
N ASN A 239 -13.79 12.13 -13.50
CA ASN A 239 -13.12 13.00 -14.47
C ASN A 239 -11.70 12.49 -14.79
N LEU A 240 -10.91 12.08 -13.80
CA LEU A 240 -9.62 11.45 -14.05
C LEU A 240 -9.77 10.17 -14.86
N PHE A 241 -10.77 9.35 -14.55
CA PHE A 241 -11.05 8.12 -15.27
C PHE A 241 -11.42 8.38 -16.75
N LYS A 242 -12.34 9.32 -17.02
CA LYS A 242 -12.71 9.70 -18.37
C LYS A 242 -11.51 10.16 -19.20
N HIS A 243 -10.56 10.86 -18.55
CA HIS A 243 -9.40 11.41 -19.24
C HIS A 243 -8.29 10.36 -19.47
N PHE A 244 -8.04 9.50 -18.49
CA PHE A 244 -6.84 8.65 -18.48
C PHE A 244 -7.09 7.14 -18.62
N SER A 245 -8.36 6.66 -18.60
CA SER A 245 -8.66 5.22 -18.61
C SER A 245 -8.10 4.47 -19.82
N MET A 246 -7.94 5.17 -20.96
CA MET A 246 -7.38 4.61 -22.21
C MET A 246 -5.91 4.98 -22.43
N SER A 247 -5.28 5.73 -21.51
CA SER A 247 -3.92 6.21 -21.66
C SER A 247 -2.88 5.08 -21.45
N GLY A 248 -1.79 5.14 -22.21
CA GLY A 248 -0.63 4.28 -22.00
C GLY A 248 0.34 4.88 -20.96
N PRO A 249 1.34 4.08 -20.49
CA PRO A 249 2.32 4.54 -19.50
C PRO A 249 3.09 5.79 -19.89
N GLU A 250 3.35 6.00 -21.18
CA GLU A 250 4.05 7.16 -21.73
C GLU A 250 3.29 8.47 -21.53
N ILE A 251 1.96 8.44 -21.64
CA ILE A 251 1.11 9.62 -21.39
C ILE A 251 1.18 9.99 -19.91
N PHE A 252 1.08 9.00 -19.02
CA PHE A 252 1.21 9.22 -17.59
C PHE A 252 2.57 9.81 -17.22
N LEU A 253 3.67 9.32 -17.83
CA LEU A 253 5.01 9.84 -17.57
C LEU A 253 5.18 11.27 -18.08
N ASN A 254 4.62 11.60 -19.23
CA ASN A 254 4.73 12.95 -19.81
C ASN A 254 3.94 13.97 -18.98
N GLU A 255 2.74 13.62 -18.54
CA GLU A 255 1.90 14.53 -17.76
C GLU A 255 2.30 14.55 -16.28
N PHE A 256 2.71 13.40 -15.73
CA PHE A 256 3.03 13.21 -14.32
C PHE A 256 4.38 12.50 -14.12
N PRO A 257 5.51 13.21 -14.35
CA PRO A 257 6.86 12.60 -14.25
C PRO A 257 7.17 11.95 -12.90
N PHE A 258 6.54 12.42 -11.81
CA PHE A 258 6.71 11.87 -10.47
C PHE A 258 6.33 10.38 -10.37
N LEU A 259 5.48 9.89 -11.26
CA LEU A 259 5.08 8.49 -11.28
C LEU A 259 6.24 7.54 -11.55
N GLY A 260 7.22 7.94 -12.36
CA GLY A 260 8.35 7.09 -12.72
C GLY A 260 7.87 5.70 -13.18
N LYS A 261 8.42 4.64 -12.58
CA LYS A 261 8.03 3.25 -12.89
C LYS A 261 6.57 2.92 -12.53
N ARG A 262 5.92 3.70 -11.66
CA ARG A 262 4.50 3.51 -11.30
C ARG A 262 3.55 3.80 -12.47
N SER A 263 4.00 4.55 -13.49
CA SER A 263 3.23 4.79 -14.71
C SER A 263 2.69 3.51 -15.35
N ALA A 264 3.41 2.39 -15.22
CA ALA A 264 3.00 1.09 -15.72
C ALA A 264 1.81 0.47 -14.96
N SER A 265 1.52 0.90 -13.72
CA SER A 265 0.45 0.31 -12.90
C SER A 265 -0.64 1.30 -12.50
N ILE A 266 -0.45 2.60 -12.69
CA ILE A 266 -1.41 3.61 -12.23
C ILE A 266 -2.75 3.53 -12.96
N LYS A 267 -2.76 3.11 -14.23
CA LYS A 267 -3.98 2.88 -15.00
C LYS A 267 -4.86 1.81 -14.34
N GLY A 268 -4.29 0.67 -13.99
CA GLY A 268 -5.01 -0.40 -13.27
C GLY A 268 -5.50 0.08 -11.91
N GLY A 269 -4.69 0.88 -11.20
CA GLY A 269 -5.10 1.52 -9.96
C GLY A 269 -6.30 2.45 -10.13
N LEU A 270 -6.30 3.30 -11.16
CA LEU A 270 -7.42 4.20 -11.48
C LEU A 270 -8.70 3.41 -11.79
N HIS A 271 -8.60 2.34 -12.59
CA HIS A 271 -9.74 1.45 -12.87
C HIS A 271 -10.27 0.81 -11.58
N THR A 272 -9.39 0.31 -10.72
CA THR A 272 -9.78 -0.30 -9.44
C THR A 272 -10.51 0.69 -8.55
N VAL A 273 -9.96 1.91 -8.36
CA VAL A 273 -10.61 2.98 -7.57
C VAL A 273 -11.97 3.32 -8.13
N TYR A 274 -12.04 3.63 -9.44
CA TYR A 274 -13.28 4.02 -10.11
C TYR A 274 -14.41 3.01 -9.87
N HIS A 275 -14.16 1.73 -10.08
CA HIS A 275 -15.20 0.72 -9.93
C HIS A 275 -15.56 0.43 -8.46
N LEU A 276 -14.56 0.47 -7.55
CA LEU A 276 -14.83 0.26 -6.13
C LEU A 276 -15.63 1.41 -5.50
N ILE A 277 -15.31 2.68 -5.80
CA ILE A 277 -16.08 3.81 -5.25
C ILE A 277 -17.54 3.79 -5.69
N HIS A 278 -17.82 3.40 -6.94
CA HIS A 278 -19.18 3.22 -7.42
C HIS A 278 -19.88 2.04 -6.73
N ARG A 279 -19.20 0.90 -6.56
CA ARG A 279 -19.75 -0.28 -5.87
C ARG A 279 -20.06 0.01 -4.40
N LEU A 280 -19.25 0.84 -3.75
CA LEU A 280 -19.38 1.20 -2.34
C LEU A 280 -20.22 2.47 -2.10
N LEU A 281 -20.75 3.11 -3.15
CA LEU A 281 -21.54 4.34 -3.12
C LEU A 281 -20.83 5.53 -2.46
N VAL A 282 -19.51 5.61 -2.63
CA VAL A 282 -18.66 6.65 -2.05
C VAL A 282 -18.95 8.00 -2.72
N LYS A 283 -19.01 9.07 -1.91
CA LYS A 283 -19.14 10.45 -2.38
C LYS A 283 -17.85 11.26 -2.25
N GLU A 284 -17.09 11.00 -1.20
CA GLU A 284 -15.84 11.69 -0.89
C GLU A 284 -14.79 10.72 -0.37
N MET A 285 -13.55 10.93 -0.78
CA MET A 285 -12.39 10.19 -0.27
C MET A 285 -11.43 11.15 0.41
N THR A 286 -10.86 10.73 1.55
CA THR A 286 -9.75 11.43 2.21
C THR A 286 -8.49 10.59 2.06
N ILE A 287 -7.41 11.17 1.53
CA ILE A 287 -6.16 10.46 1.30
C ILE A 287 -5.26 10.59 2.53
N SER A 288 -4.73 9.46 3.01
CA SER A 288 -3.68 9.43 4.02
C SER A 288 -2.38 8.90 3.42
N THR A 289 -1.27 9.56 3.74
CA THR A 289 0.08 9.06 3.45
C THR A 289 0.60 8.15 4.57
N TYR A 290 -0.14 8.06 5.68
CA TYR A 290 0.15 7.24 6.85
C TYR A 290 -0.58 5.89 6.74
N GLY A 291 0.15 4.83 6.45
CA GLY A 291 -0.36 3.47 6.30
C GLY A 291 0.46 2.47 7.10
N LEU A 292 0.63 1.27 6.56
CA LEU A 292 1.25 0.11 7.20
C LEU A 292 2.59 0.42 7.89
N ARG A 293 3.51 1.16 7.25
CA ARG A 293 4.83 1.50 7.82
C ARG A 293 4.73 2.30 9.12
N TYR A 294 3.79 3.23 9.19
CA TYR A 294 3.55 4.00 10.41
C TYR A 294 3.00 3.10 11.51
N GLY A 295 2.04 2.25 11.18
CA GLY A 295 1.46 1.31 12.14
C GLY A 295 2.50 0.34 12.72
N THR A 296 3.39 -0.21 11.90
CA THR A 296 4.46 -1.11 12.35
C THR A 296 5.48 -0.40 13.22
N LEU A 297 5.85 0.86 12.89
CA LEU A 297 6.74 1.66 13.74
C LEU A 297 6.12 2.00 15.10
N LEU A 298 4.83 2.36 15.12
CA LEU A 298 4.08 2.66 16.34
C LEU A 298 3.96 1.43 17.24
N GLU A 299 3.75 0.23 16.66
CA GLU A 299 3.74 -1.03 17.41
C GLU A 299 5.14 -1.41 17.90
N GLY A 300 6.15 -1.24 17.06
CA GLY A 300 7.55 -1.48 17.41
C GLY A 300 8.00 -2.93 17.24
N HIS A 301 7.11 -3.86 16.95
CA HIS A 301 7.39 -5.27 16.67
C HIS A 301 6.20 -5.94 15.97
N ILE A 302 6.40 -7.12 15.40
CA ILE A 302 5.32 -7.94 14.82
C ILE A 302 5.07 -9.12 15.75
N LYS A 303 3.84 -9.27 16.23
CA LYS A 303 3.43 -10.40 17.08
C LYS A 303 3.31 -11.69 16.26
N GLU A 304 3.52 -12.83 16.90
CA GLU A 304 3.44 -14.14 16.22
C GLU A 304 2.07 -14.39 15.56
N GLU A 305 0.98 -13.96 16.18
CA GLU A 305 -0.38 -14.06 15.63
C GLU A 305 -0.59 -13.33 14.30
N PHE A 306 0.30 -12.40 13.97
CA PHE A 306 0.28 -11.62 12.74
C PHE A 306 1.11 -12.24 11.62
N LEU A 307 1.87 -13.29 11.90
CA LEU A 307 2.72 -13.94 10.92
C LEU A 307 1.92 -14.90 10.04
N HIS A 308 2.22 -14.86 8.75
CA HIS A 308 1.76 -15.86 7.79
C HIS A 308 2.69 -17.07 7.86
N VAL A 309 2.14 -18.25 8.13
CA VAL A 309 2.87 -19.53 8.30
C VAL A 309 2.95 -20.30 6.98
#